data_dc5322b5737e6828782fcf735e5af1cb
#
_entry.id   dc5322b5737e6828782fcf735e5af1cb
#
_cell.length_a   1.000
_cell.length_b   1.000
_cell.length_c   1.000
_cell.angle_alpha   90.00
_cell.angle_beta   90.00
_cell.angle_gamma   90.00
#
_symmetry.space_group_name_H-M   'P 1'
#
loop_
_entity.id
_entity.type
_entity.pdbx_description
1 polymer ?
#
loop_
_entity_poly.entity_id
_entity_poly.type
_entity_poly.pdbx_seq_one_letter_code
_entity_poly.pdbx_strand_id
1 'polypeptide(L)'
;MEKKRTSAPAFVVIVFFLFVLLHQTDKLLIGSLQIPVSKTFGLNDLQWGFVNTGALIVGTIFYPIWGYLYDRYARAKLLGLASFIWGATTWLSSIVTSYPAFLATRSSTGIDDSSYPGLYSLVADYFGPKLRGRIYGVLQLAQPIG
;
A
#
# COMPACT_ATOMS: atom_id res chain seq x y z
N MET A 1 37.18 -10.34 6.46
CA MET A 1 37.16 -9.12 5.61
C MET A 1 35.74 -8.95 5.09
N GLU A 2 34.93 -8.19 5.80
CA GLU A 2 33.56 -7.88 5.33
C GLU A 2 33.24 -6.41 5.67
N LYS A 3 33.75 -5.55 4.81
CA LYS A 3 33.58 -4.10 4.88
C LYS A 3 32.96 -3.64 3.56
N LYS A 4 31.62 -3.83 3.42
CA LYS A 4 30.83 -3.12 2.40
C LYS A 4 29.34 -3.32 2.59
N ARG A 5 28.70 -2.57 3.51
CA ARG A 5 27.23 -2.37 3.52
C ARG A 5 26.80 -1.28 4.50
N THR A 6 27.46 -0.14 4.54
CA THR A 6 27.07 0.96 5.45
C THR A 6 26.08 1.95 4.83
N SER A 7 25.92 1.97 3.51
CA SER A 7 24.94 2.82 2.83
C SER A 7 23.63 2.09 2.48
N ALA A 8 23.64 0.77 2.36
CA ALA A 8 22.48 -0.02 2.01
C ALA A 8 21.31 0.07 3.04
N PRO A 9 21.55 0.02 4.36
CA PRO A 9 20.45 0.07 5.32
C PRO A 9 19.74 1.43 5.35
N ALA A 10 20.45 2.54 5.23
CA ALA A 10 19.83 3.87 5.20
C ALA A 10 18.99 4.06 3.93
N PHE A 11 19.48 3.62 2.79
CA PHE A 11 18.74 3.65 1.54
C PHE A 11 17.43 2.84 1.63
N VAL A 12 17.49 1.64 2.20
CA VAL A 12 16.30 0.79 2.40
C VAL A 12 15.26 1.48 3.29
N VAL A 13 15.68 2.13 4.38
CA VAL A 13 14.76 2.88 5.25
C VAL A 13 14.11 4.04 4.52
N ILE A 14 14.88 4.80 3.73
CA ILE A 14 14.35 5.93 2.94
C ILE A 14 13.32 5.43 1.93
N VAL A 15 13.64 4.37 1.18
CA VAL A 15 12.72 3.80 0.18
C VAL A 15 11.42 3.31 0.86
N PHE A 16 11.53 2.61 1.98
CA PHE A 16 10.37 2.12 2.71
C PHE A 16 9.54 3.27 3.31
N PHE A 17 10.20 4.30 3.82
CA PHE A 17 9.52 5.50 4.33
C PHE A 17 8.73 6.20 3.22
N LEU A 18 9.36 6.43 2.07
CA LEU A 18 8.69 7.03 0.91
C LEU A 18 7.54 6.17 0.40
N PHE A 19 7.72 4.84 0.39
CA PHE A 19 6.64 3.92 0.02
C PHE A 19 5.44 4.06 0.96
N VAL A 20 5.67 4.03 2.29
CA VAL A 20 4.60 4.19 3.29
C VAL A 20 3.93 5.55 3.16
N LEU A 21 4.72 6.62 2.99
CA LEU A 21 4.23 7.98 2.84
C LEU A 21 3.31 8.11 1.62
N LEU A 22 3.76 7.68 0.44
CA LEU A 22 2.99 7.75 -0.79
C LEU A 22 1.72 6.90 -0.72
N HIS A 23 1.83 5.70 -0.15
CA HIS A 23 0.69 4.80 0.03
C HIS A 23 -0.38 5.42 0.95
N GLN A 24 0.05 6.03 2.05
CA GLN A 24 -0.85 6.71 2.97
C GLN A 24 -1.48 7.95 2.33
N THR A 25 -0.70 8.73 1.59
CA THR A 25 -1.19 9.88 0.83
C THR A 25 -2.30 9.47 -0.15
N ASP A 26 -2.12 8.39 -0.92
CA ASP A 26 -3.15 7.89 -1.84
C ASP A 26 -4.44 7.49 -1.11
N LYS A 27 -4.33 6.85 0.05
CA LYS A 27 -5.49 6.48 0.87
C LYS A 27 -6.27 7.68 1.38
N LEU A 28 -5.59 8.70 1.88
CA LEU A 28 -6.23 9.89 2.42
C LEU A 28 -6.78 10.81 1.31
N LEU A 29 -6.10 10.84 0.17
CA LEU A 29 -6.51 11.62 -0.99
C LEU A 29 -7.92 11.24 -1.47
N ILE A 30 -8.27 9.95 -1.44
CA ILE A 30 -9.60 9.49 -1.90
C ILE A 30 -10.73 10.11 -1.05
N GLY A 31 -10.52 10.28 0.25
CA GLY A 31 -11.47 10.97 1.12
C GLY A 31 -11.69 12.43 0.73
N SER A 32 -10.60 13.13 0.40
CA SER A 32 -10.65 14.52 -0.06
C SER A 32 -11.31 14.67 -1.43
N LEU A 33 -11.24 13.65 -2.26
CA LEU A 33 -11.85 13.61 -3.58
C LEU A 33 -13.32 13.15 -3.58
N GLN A 34 -13.91 12.86 -2.43
CA GLN A 34 -15.31 12.41 -2.34
C GLN A 34 -16.28 13.31 -3.09
N ILE A 35 -16.25 14.60 -2.81
CA ILE A 35 -17.20 15.58 -3.40
C ILE A 35 -17.04 15.68 -4.92
N PRO A 36 -15.84 15.92 -5.49
CA PRO A 36 -15.68 16.02 -6.93
C PRO A 36 -15.99 14.70 -7.65
N VAL A 37 -15.57 13.55 -7.12
CA VAL A 37 -15.82 12.24 -7.73
C VAL A 37 -17.30 11.90 -7.68
N SER A 38 -17.98 12.11 -6.55
CA SER A 38 -19.42 11.87 -6.42
C SER A 38 -20.22 12.76 -7.38
N LYS A 39 -19.82 14.01 -7.60
CA LYS A 39 -20.45 14.89 -8.60
C LYS A 39 -20.21 14.39 -10.02
N THR A 40 -19.01 13.96 -10.35
CA THR A 40 -18.65 13.51 -11.71
C THR A 40 -19.43 12.25 -12.12
N PHE A 41 -19.57 11.29 -11.21
CA PHE A 41 -20.25 10.03 -11.47
C PHE A 41 -21.71 10.00 -11.01
N GLY A 42 -22.22 11.06 -10.39
CA GLY A 42 -23.59 11.12 -9.86
C GLY A 42 -23.81 10.14 -8.70
N LEU A 43 -22.80 9.94 -7.81
CA LEU A 43 -22.85 8.94 -6.76
C LEU A 43 -23.67 9.42 -5.57
N ASN A 44 -24.47 8.52 -5.03
CA ASN A 44 -25.06 8.68 -3.71
C ASN A 44 -24.11 8.17 -2.60
N ASP A 45 -24.44 8.46 -1.34
CA ASP A 45 -23.61 8.10 -0.18
C ASP A 45 -23.39 6.59 -0.04
N LEU A 46 -24.39 5.78 -0.42
CA LEU A 46 -24.28 4.32 -0.42
C LEU A 46 -23.25 3.83 -1.43
N GLN A 47 -23.28 4.38 -2.64
CA GLN A 47 -22.32 4.04 -3.71
C GLN A 47 -20.90 4.48 -3.33
N TRP A 48 -20.75 5.63 -2.69
CA TRP A 48 -19.46 6.07 -2.14
C TRP A 48 -18.99 5.12 -1.02
N GLY A 49 -19.89 4.69 -0.15
CA GLY A 49 -19.61 3.67 0.86
C GLY A 49 -19.03 2.39 0.26
N PHE A 50 -19.56 1.92 -0.88
CA PHE A 50 -19.02 0.77 -1.59
C PHE A 50 -17.59 0.98 -2.13
N VAL A 51 -17.23 2.19 -2.54
CA VAL A 51 -15.85 2.50 -2.98
C VAL A 51 -14.85 2.25 -1.85
N ASN A 52 -15.17 2.66 -0.63
CA ASN A 52 -14.32 2.44 0.53
C ASN A 52 -14.35 0.99 1.02
N THR A 53 -15.54 0.40 1.12
CA THR A 53 -15.74 -0.96 1.63
C THR A 53 -15.19 -2.00 0.66
N GLY A 54 -15.24 -1.76 -0.65
CA GLY A 54 -14.75 -2.66 -1.67
C GLY A 54 -13.27 -3.00 -1.50
N ALA A 55 -12.43 -2.01 -1.24
CA ALA A 55 -11.00 -2.22 -0.97
C ALA A 55 -10.77 -3.05 0.31
N LEU A 56 -11.57 -2.81 1.36
CA LEU A 56 -11.48 -3.58 2.61
C LEU A 56 -11.86 -5.05 2.41
N ILE A 57 -12.93 -5.32 1.66
CA ILE A 57 -13.38 -6.69 1.36
C ILE A 57 -12.30 -7.44 0.57
N VAL A 58 -11.80 -6.83 -0.51
CA VAL A 58 -10.74 -7.41 -1.33
C VAL A 58 -9.48 -7.62 -0.49
N GLY A 59 -9.08 -6.63 0.30
CA GLY A 59 -7.93 -6.75 1.20
C GLY A 59 -8.07 -7.92 2.16
N THR A 60 -9.24 -8.09 2.79
CA THR A 60 -9.50 -9.19 3.74
C THR A 60 -9.30 -10.55 3.08
N ILE A 61 -9.73 -10.72 1.83
CA ILE A 61 -9.54 -11.96 1.07
C ILE A 61 -8.05 -12.19 0.74
N PHE A 62 -7.32 -11.13 0.40
CA PHE A 62 -5.94 -11.22 -0.03
C PHE A 62 -4.92 -11.30 1.14
N TYR A 63 -5.27 -10.90 2.37
CA TYR A 63 -4.38 -11.02 3.53
C TYR A 63 -3.78 -12.42 3.72
N PRO A 64 -4.57 -13.50 3.78
CA PRO A 64 -4.02 -14.85 3.93
C PRO A 64 -3.21 -15.29 2.70
N ILE A 65 -3.59 -14.83 1.50
CA ILE A 65 -2.87 -15.14 0.27
C ILE A 65 -1.46 -14.54 0.31
N TRP A 66 -1.33 -13.25 0.66
CA TRP A 66 -0.04 -12.60 0.82
C TRP A 66 0.80 -13.24 1.94
N GLY A 67 0.19 -13.60 3.08
CA GLY A 67 0.88 -14.32 4.14
C GLY A 67 1.52 -15.59 3.63
N TYR A 68 0.75 -16.42 2.93
CA TYR A 68 1.25 -17.66 2.33
C TYR A 68 2.36 -17.42 1.29
N LEU A 69 2.22 -16.38 0.46
CA LEU A 69 3.23 -16.02 -0.54
C LEU A 69 4.53 -15.56 0.12
N TYR A 70 4.47 -14.72 1.17
CA TYR A 70 5.65 -14.23 1.89
C TYR A 70 6.41 -15.34 2.64
N ASP A 71 5.75 -16.44 2.98
CA ASP A 71 6.40 -17.59 3.59
C ASP A 71 7.15 -18.45 2.56
N ARG A 72 6.74 -18.42 1.29
CA ARG A 72 7.29 -19.29 0.24
C ARG A 72 8.22 -18.61 -0.74
N TYR A 73 8.08 -17.31 -0.95
CA TYR A 73 8.80 -16.58 -1.99
C TYR A 73 9.62 -15.41 -1.44
N ALA A 74 10.52 -14.89 -2.26
CA ALA A 74 11.35 -13.75 -1.90
C ALA A 74 10.48 -12.50 -1.62
N ARG A 75 10.41 -12.08 -0.37
CA ARG A 75 9.58 -10.98 0.13
C ARG A 75 9.80 -9.67 -0.63
N ALA A 76 11.05 -9.35 -0.97
CA ALA A 76 11.36 -8.14 -1.74
C ALA A 76 10.73 -8.13 -3.13
N LYS A 77 10.67 -9.28 -3.81
CA LYS A 77 10.03 -9.39 -5.12
C LYS A 77 8.51 -9.26 -5.02
N LEU A 78 7.93 -9.85 -3.98
CA LEU A 78 6.49 -9.78 -3.72
C LEU A 78 6.06 -8.35 -3.37
N LEU A 79 6.84 -7.63 -2.55
CA LEU A 79 6.56 -6.23 -2.26
C LEU A 79 6.69 -5.37 -3.52
N GLY A 80 7.68 -5.64 -4.39
CA GLY A 80 7.80 -4.99 -5.69
C GLY A 80 6.59 -5.25 -6.59
N LEU A 81 6.08 -6.49 -6.62
CA LEU A 81 4.85 -6.84 -7.34
C LEU A 81 3.63 -6.10 -6.79
N ALA A 82 3.47 -6.07 -5.46
CA ALA A 82 2.39 -5.33 -4.81
C ALA A 82 2.45 -3.84 -5.14
N SER A 83 3.65 -3.23 -5.09
CA SER A 83 3.86 -1.82 -5.48
C SER A 83 3.49 -1.55 -6.94
N PHE A 84 3.79 -2.49 -7.83
CA PHE A 84 3.40 -2.39 -9.24
C PHE A 84 1.88 -2.47 -9.42
N ILE A 85 1.21 -3.40 -8.72
CA ILE A 85 -0.25 -3.52 -8.72
C ILE A 85 -0.88 -2.22 -8.23
N TRP A 86 -0.38 -1.67 -7.11
CA TRP A 86 -0.86 -0.39 -6.58
C TRP A 86 -0.72 0.74 -7.59
N GLY A 87 0.46 0.94 -8.17
CA GLY A 87 0.68 1.97 -9.18
C GLY A 87 -0.24 1.82 -10.39
N ALA A 88 -0.42 0.59 -10.88
CA ALA A 88 -1.30 0.29 -12.00
C ALA A 88 -2.78 0.56 -11.68
N THR A 89 -3.28 0.10 -10.54
CA THR A 89 -4.69 0.29 -10.15
C THR A 89 -5.01 1.76 -9.85
N THR A 90 -4.09 2.48 -9.21
CA THR A 90 -4.24 3.92 -8.97
C THR A 90 -4.23 4.70 -10.28
N TRP A 91 -3.32 4.38 -11.20
CA TRP A 91 -3.29 5.02 -12.52
C TRP A 91 -4.55 4.71 -13.33
N LEU A 92 -4.99 3.46 -13.36
CA LEU A 92 -6.23 3.07 -14.03
C LEU A 92 -7.45 3.80 -13.46
N SER A 93 -7.49 4.06 -12.16
CA SER A 93 -8.58 4.81 -11.52
C SER A 93 -8.73 6.24 -12.05
N SER A 94 -7.65 6.83 -12.59
CA SER A 94 -7.67 8.19 -13.12
C SER A 94 -8.27 8.30 -14.52
N ILE A 95 -8.33 7.22 -15.28
CA ILE A 95 -8.80 7.21 -16.67
C ILE A 95 -10.19 6.56 -16.86
N VAL A 96 -10.76 5.99 -15.81
CA VAL A 96 -12.09 5.39 -15.89
C VAL A 96 -13.18 6.45 -16.00
N THR A 97 -14.21 6.17 -16.80
CA THR A 97 -15.31 7.08 -17.09
C THR A 97 -16.65 6.62 -16.53
N SER A 98 -16.71 5.48 -15.86
CA SER A 98 -17.94 4.92 -15.30
C SER A 98 -17.77 4.50 -13.84
N TYR A 99 -18.86 4.61 -13.07
CA TYR A 99 -18.85 4.18 -11.66
C TYR A 99 -18.45 2.71 -11.45
N PRO A 100 -18.98 1.72 -12.21
CA PRO A 100 -18.55 0.32 -12.01
C PRO A 100 -17.06 0.11 -12.24
N ALA A 101 -16.47 0.77 -13.26
CA ALA A 101 -15.04 0.70 -13.52
C ALA A 101 -14.23 1.39 -12.41
N PHE A 102 -14.69 2.54 -11.91
CA PHE A 102 -14.10 3.22 -10.77
C PHE A 102 -14.14 2.35 -9.51
N LEU A 103 -15.29 1.76 -9.20
CA LEU A 103 -15.46 0.85 -8.07
C LEU A 103 -14.52 -0.36 -8.20
N ALA A 104 -14.40 -0.97 -9.38
CA ALA A 104 -13.53 -2.12 -9.61
C ALA A 104 -12.05 -1.76 -9.40
N THR A 105 -11.57 -0.64 -9.97
CA THR A 105 -10.18 -0.20 -9.83
C THR A 105 -9.87 0.18 -8.38
N ARG A 106 -10.76 0.86 -7.68
CA ARG A 106 -10.57 1.22 -6.26
C ARG A 106 -10.64 0.00 -5.33
N SER A 107 -11.53 -0.94 -5.60
CA SER A 107 -11.58 -2.20 -4.84
C SER A 107 -10.31 -3.03 -5.03
N SER A 108 -9.72 -3.00 -6.22
CA SER A 108 -8.47 -3.71 -6.53
C SER A 108 -7.26 -3.18 -5.74
N THR A 109 -7.29 -1.94 -5.22
CA THR A 109 -6.23 -1.45 -4.32
C THR A 109 -6.15 -2.22 -3.01
N GLY A 110 -7.21 -2.92 -2.60
CA GLY A 110 -7.19 -3.84 -1.47
C GLY A 110 -6.19 -5.00 -1.64
N ILE A 111 -5.82 -5.35 -2.87
CA ILE A 111 -4.84 -6.41 -3.16
C ILE A 111 -3.46 -6.01 -2.64
N ASP A 112 -3.01 -4.80 -2.94
CA ASP A 112 -1.71 -4.30 -2.49
C ASP A 112 -1.73 -3.87 -1.03
N ASP A 113 -2.82 -3.27 -0.55
CA ASP A 113 -3.02 -2.92 0.85
C ASP A 113 -2.81 -4.11 1.79
N SER A 114 -3.28 -5.28 1.40
CA SER A 114 -3.12 -6.52 2.17
C SER A 114 -1.69 -7.08 2.14
N SER A 115 -0.81 -6.58 1.27
CA SER A 115 0.62 -6.94 1.23
C SER A 115 1.46 -6.20 2.27
N TYR A 116 0.93 -5.16 2.89
CA TYR A 116 1.63 -4.25 3.79
C TYR A 116 2.40 -4.92 4.95
N PRO A 117 1.91 -6.00 5.59
CA PRO A 117 2.69 -6.75 6.58
C PRO A 117 4.03 -7.27 6.06
N GLY A 118 4.16 -7.52 4.76
CA GLY A 118 5.41 -7.92 4.12
C GLY A 118 6.51 -6.86 4.21
N LEU A 119 6.16 -5.56 4.24
CA LEU A 119 7.11 -4.49 4.45
C LEU A 119 7.81 -4.63 5.80
N TYR A 120 7.04 -4.85 6.86
CA TYR A 120 7.58 -5.02 8.22
C TYR A 120 8.41 -6.29 8.36
N SER A 121 8.02 -7.38 7.67
CA SER A 121 8.82 -8.60 7.65
C SER A 121 10.15 -8.39 6.93
N LEU A 122 10.18 -7.60 5.86
CA LEU A 122 11.42 -7.21 5.18
C LEU A 122 12.34 -6.37 6.09
N VAL A 123 11.79 -5.42 6.84
CA VAL A 123 12.59 -4.69 7.86
C VAL A 123 13.24 -5.67 8.83
N ALA A 124 12.53 -6.73 9.22
CA ALA A 124 13.09 -7.76 10.09
C ALA A 124 14.21 -8.58 9.43
N ASP A 125 14.20 -8.72 8.11
CA ASP A 125 15.25 -9.43 7.37
C ASP A 125 16.52 -8.56 7.20
N TYR A 126 16.36 -7.24 7.03
CA TYR A 126 17.48 -6.32 6.81
C TYR A 126 18.12 -5.80 8.09
N PHE A 127 17.38 -5.73 9.20
CA PHE A 127 17.83 -5.07 10.43
C PHE A 127 17.78 -5.99 11.64
N GLY A 128 18.83 -5.92 12.48
CA GLY A 128 18.89 -6.67 13.71
C GLY A 128 17.84 -6.23 14.77
N PRO A 129 17.54 -7.09 15.76
CA PRO A 129 16.45 -6.85 16.73
C PRO A 129 16.51 -5.49 17.44
N LYS A 130 17.72 -4.99 17.74
CA LYS A 130 17.93 -3.71 18.44
C LYS A 130 17.50 -2.47 17.61
N LEU A 131 17.54 -2.56 16.29
CA LEU A 131 17.21 -1.45 15.39
C LEU A 131 15.78 -1.52 14.86
N ARG A 132 15.16 -2.70 14.82
CA ARG A 132 13.81 -2.91 14.23
C ARG A 132 12.78 -1.96 14.83
N GLY A 133 12.72 -1.85 16.15
CA GLY A 133 11.75 -0.97 16.82
C GLY A 133 11.89 0.50 16.42
N ARG A 134 13.14 1.00 16.31
CA ARG A 134 13.40 2.38 15.86
C ARG A 134 12.97 2.59 14.40
N ILE A 135 13.26 1.62 13.53
CA ILE A 135 12.90 1.71 12.11
C ILE A 135 11.39 1.62 11.95
N TYR A 136 10.71 0.73 12.67
CA TYR A 136 9.24 0.70 12.68
C TYR A 136 8.65 2.03 13.14
N GLY A 137 9.20 2.64 14.19
CA GLY A 137 8.78 3.97 14.64
C GLY A 137 8.93 5.04 13.56
N VAL A 138 10.08 5.06 12.86
CA VAL A 138 10.31 6.00 11.75
C VAL A 138 9.33 5.76 10.59
N LEU A 139 9.08 4.51 10.21
CA LEU A 139 8.13 4.18 9.16
C LEU A 139 6.69 4.58 9.54
N GLN A 140 6.32 4.39 10.80
CA GLN A 140 5.00 4.79 11.30
C GLN A 140 4.79 6.30 11.30
N LEU A 141 5.85 7.12 11.43
CA LEU A 141 5.74 8.58 11.29
C LEU A 141 5.31 9.02 9.89
N ALA A 142 5.52 8.18 8.87
CA ALA A 142 5.05 8.48 7.53
C ALA A 142 3.51 8.48 7.42
N GLN A 143 2.80 7.76 8.28
CA GLN A 143 1.34 7.66 8.23
C GLN A 143 0.63 9.00 8.52
N PRO A 144 0.94 9.74 9.62
CA PRO A 144 0.28 11.02 9.88
C PRO A 144 0.80 12.17 8.99
N ILE A 145 1.90 11.97 8.28
CA ILE A 145 2.47 12.98 7.36
C ILE A 145 1.84 12.87 5.96
N GLY A 146 1.54 11.66 5.49
CA GLY A 146 0.89 11.39 4.20
C GLY A 146 -0.61 11.54 4.28
#